data_360ab3e455955d9ab505a58a5b4aa936
#
_entry.id   360ab3e455955d9ab505a58a5b4aa936
#
_cell.length_a   1.000
_cell.length_b   1.000
_cell.length_c   1.000
_cell.angle_alpha   90.00
_cell.angle_beta   90.00
_cell.angle_gamma   90.00
#
_symmetry.space_group_name_H-M   'P 1'
#
loop_
_entity.id
_entity.type
_entity.pdbx_description
1 polymer ?
#
loop_
_entity_poly.entity_id
_entity_poly.type
_entity_poly.pdbx_seq_one_letter_code
_entity_poly.pdbx_strand_id
1 'polypeptide(L)'
;MSPGVDVVIVGAGPAGLTAAAELAANGALNVVVLERESQAGGIPRHSDHLGYGIRDLKTFLSGPAYARRLVVRALAAGAQIRTDTMVTGWAGDRALELTAPGGRDRMEAAAI
;
A
#
# COMPACT_ATOMS: atom_id res chain seq x y z
N MET A 1 -16.71 -7.74 -18.06
CA MET A 1 -15.99 -8.50 -17.03
C MET A 1 -15.39 -7.52 -16.03
N SER A 2 -15.77 -7.66 -14.78
CA SER A 2 -15.16 -6.85 -13.75
C SER A 2 -13.71 -7.29 -13.58
N PRO A 3 -12.73 -6.38 -13.68
CA PRO A 3 -11.36 -6.74 -13.40
C PRO A 3 -11.21 -7.12 -11.94
N GLY A 4 -10.77 -8.32 -11.69
CA GLY A 4 -10.40 -8.74 -10.35
C GLY A 4 -9.14 -8.03 -9.87
N VAL A 5 -8.80 -8.21 -8.61
CA VAL A 5 -7.54 -7.71 -8.08
C VAL A 5 -6.45 -8.68 -8.47
N ASP A 6 -5.41 -8.17 -9.12
CA ASP A 6 -4.27 -8.99 -9.51
C ASP A 6 -3.32 -9.21 -8.34
N VAL A 7 -3.00 -8.14 -7.62
CA VAL A 7 -2.08 -8.19 -6.48
C VAL A 7 -2.66 -7.39 -5.31
N VAL A 8 -2.70 -8.02 -4.15
CA VAL A 8 -2.97 -7.34 -2.88
C VAL A 8 -1.65 -7.24 -2.10
N ILE A 9 -1.36 -6.06 -1.61
CA ILE A 9 -0.21 -5.81 -0.75
C ILE A 9 -0.73 -5.45 0.64
N VAL A 10 -0.26 -6.14 1.65
CA VAL A 10 -0.65 -5.90 3.03
C VAL A 10 0.37 -4.97 3.68
N GLY A 11 -0.06 -3.78 4.03
CA GLY A 11 0.77 -2.75 4.63
C GLY A 11 1.26 -1.70 3.64
N ALA A 12 0.94 -0.44 3.93
CA ALA A 12 1.33 0.72 3.12
C ALA A 12 2.53 1.45 3.72
N GLY A 13 3.51 0.70 4.18
CA GLY A 13 4.82 1.23 4.54
C GLY A 13 5.71 1.40 3.31
N PRO A 14 6.99 1.80 3.50
CA PRO A 14 7.88 2.03 2.36
C PRO A 14 8.03 0.83 1.43
N ALA A 15 8.16 -0.38 1.96
CA ALA A 15 8.30 -1.58 1.15
C ALA A 15 7.04 -1.85 0.33
N GLY A 16 5.86 -1.79 0.96
CA GLY A 16 4.59 -2.03 0.28
C GLY A 16 4.28 -0.98 -0.78
N LEU A 17 4.52 0.28 -0.48
CA LEU A 17 4.30 1.37 -1.43
C LEU A 17 5.25 1.29 -2.63
N THR A 18 6.51 0.93 -2.40
CA THR A 18 7.49 0.74 -3.48
C THR A 18 7.08 -0.43 -4.37
N ALA A 19 6.69 -1.56 -3.78
CA ALA A 19 6.21 -2.70 -4.54
C ALA A 19 4.97 -2.34 -5.36
N ALA A 20 4.03 -1.61 -4.77
CA ALA A 20 2.82 -1.18 -5.45
C ALA A 20 3.13 -0.30 -6.67
N ALA A 21 4.04 0.66 -6.51
CA ALA A 21 4.44 1.54 -7.61
C ALA A 21 5.07 0.74 -8.76
N GLU A 22 5.95 -0.19 -8.43
CA GLU A 22 6.61 -1.02 -9.45
C GLU A 22 5.62 -1.92 -10.18
N LEU A 23 4.72 -2.56 -9.45
CA LEU A 23 3.76 -3.51 -10.04
C LEU A 23 2.69 -2.79 -10.87
N ALA A 24 2.27 -1.60 -10.46
CA ALA A 24 1.23 -0.85 -11.15
C ALA A 24 1.76 0.00 -12.32
N ALA A 25 3.07 0.23 -12.40
CA ALA A 25 3.66 1.24 -13.27
C ALA A 25 3.34 1.10 -14.75
N ASN A 26 3.11 -0.12 -15.24
CA ASN A 26 2.81 -0.36 -16.65
C ASN A 26 1.32 -0.46 -16.96
N GLY A 27 0.46 -0.29 -15.95
CA GLY A 27 -0.99 -0.35 -16.10
C GLY A 27 -1.56 -1.74 -16.37
N ALA A 28 -0.73 -2.78 -16.38
CA ALA A 28 -1.15 -4.14 -16.71
C ALA A 28 -1.78 -4.86 -15.51
N LEU A 29 -1.45 -4.45 -14.28
CA LEU A 29 -1.91 -5.09 -13.06
C LEU A 29 -2.81 -4.17 -12.25
N ASN A 30 -3.87 -4.74 -11.71
CA ASN A 30 -4.74 -4.08 -10.75
C ASN A 30 -4.19 -4.34 -9.35
N VAL A 31 -3.54 -3.35 -8.74
CA VAL A 31 -2.84 -3.47 -7.46
C VAL A 31 -3.61 -2.72 -6.38
N VAL A 32 -3.87 -3.39 -5.28
CA VAL A 32 -4.54 -2.81 -4.11
C VAL A 32 -3.62 -2.97 -2.90
N VAL A 33 -3.39 -1.88 -2.20
CA VAL A 33 -2.64 -1.87 -0.93
C VAL A 33 -3.63 -1.69 0.21
N LEU A 34 -3.54 -2.53 1.21
CA LEU A 34 -4.38 -2.50 2.40
C LEU A 34 -3.59 -1.94 3.58
N GLU A 35 -4.13 -0.92 4.22
CA GLU A 35 -3.49 -0.26 5.36
C GLU A 35 -4.47 -0.14 6.53
N ARG A 36 -4.06 -0.62 7.70
CA ARG A 36 -4.91 -0.59 8.90
C ARG A 36 -5.05 0.80 9.51
N GLU A 37 -4.06 1.67 9.29
CA GLU A 37 -4.08 3.02 9.81
C GLU A 37 -4.94 3.94 8.95
N SER A 38 -5.23 5.14 9.44
CA SER A 38 -5.99 6.14 8.68
C SER A 38 -5.19 6.79 7.57
N GLN A 39 -3.85 6.63 7.59
CA GLN A 39 -2.96 7.17 6.57
C GLN A 39 -1.93 6.12 6.20
N ALA A 40 -1.56 6.10 4.93
CA ALA A 40 -0.46 5.28 4.43
C ALA A 40 0.88 5.95 4.73
N GLY A 41 1.96 5.17 4.70
CA GLY A 41 3.33 5.68 4.84
C GLY A 41 4.18 4.95 5.86
N GLY A 42 3.57 4.22 6.79
CA GLY A 42 4.29 3.41 7.77
C GLY A 42 5.07 4.23 8.78
N ILE A 43 6.18 3.66 9.29
CA ILE A 43 7.00 4.27 10.34
C ILE A 43 7.54 5.65 9.96
N PRO A 44 8.07 5.90 8.75
CA PRO A 44 8.55 7.24 8.38
C PRO A 44 7.53 8.34 8.58
N ARG A 45 6.24 8.05 8.43
CA ARG A 45 5.17 9.03 8.64
C ARG A 45 5.17 9.59 10.07
N HIS A 46 5.64 8.79 11.04
CA HIS A 46 5.67 9.17 12.45
C HIS A 46 7.02 9.75 12.89
N SER A 47 8.01 9.78 12.02
CA SER A 47 9.38 10.22 12.33
C SER A 47 9.66 11.56 11.69
N ASP A 48 9.90 12.58 12.53
CA ASP A 48 10.13 13.95 12.05
C ASP A 48 11.62 14.29 12.07
N HIS A 49 12.43 13.43 11.47
CA HIS A 49 13.86 13.71 11.29
C HIS A 49 14.26 13.52 9.83
N LEU A 50 15.38 14.13 9.46
CA LEU A 50 15.93 14.02 8.11
C LEU A 50 16.68 12.71 7.93
N GLY A 51 16.90 12.34 6.67
CA GLY A 51 17.67 11.16 6.31
C GLY A 51 16.89 10.12 5.52
N TYR A 52 15.55 10.21 5.49
CA TYR A 52 14.75 9.32 4.67
C TYR A 52 14.89 9.71 3.19
N GLY A 53 14.91 8.72 2.33
CA GLY A 53 14.92 8.91 0.89
C GLY A 53 16.31 9.05 0.27
N ILE A 54 17.39 9.06 1.05
CA ILE A 54 18.75 9.19 0.52
C ILE A 54 19.04 8.05 -0.47
N ARG A 55 18.68 6.82 -0.12
CA ARG A 55 18.91 5.66 -1.00
C ARG A 55 17.91 5.60 -2.14
N ASP A 56 16.63 5.78 -1.82
CA ASP A 56 15.52 5.48 -2.74
C ASP A 56 15.27 6.63 -3.71
N LEU A 57 15.23 7.86 -3.19
CA LEU A 57 14.83 9.03 -3.94
C LEU A 57 16.02 9.97 -4.21
N LYS A 58 17.19 9.68 -3.66
CA LYS A 58 18.41 10.49 -3.77
C LYS A 58 18.18 11.93 -3.31
N THR A 59 17.26 12.12 -2.34
CA THR A 59 16.94 13.40 -1.72
C THR A 59 16.94 13.27 -0.21
N PHE A 60 17.13 14.40 0.46
CA PHE A 60 17.17 14.47 1.91
C PHE A 60 15.80 14.92 2.42
N LEU A 61 15.01 13.98 2.95
CA LEU A 61 13.62 14.24 3.35
C LEU A 61 13.41 13.93 4.83
N SER A 62 12.46 14.65 5.47
CA SER A 62 11.90 14.22 6.75
C SER A 62 11.08 12.96 6.56
N GLY A 63 10.77 12.26 7.67
CA GLY A 63 9.94 11.05 7.62
C GLY A 63 8.57 11.28 6.96
N PRO A 64 7.78 12.29 7.39
CA PRO A 64 6.50 12.57 6.76
C PRO A 64 6.61 12.92 5.27
N ALA A 65 7.60 13.69 4.89
CA ALA A 65 7.82 14.05 3.48
C ALA A 65 8.18 12.82 2.64
N TYR A 66 9.04 11.96 3.16
CA TYR A 66 9.39 10.69 2.51
C TYR A 66 8.14 9.81 2.31
N ALA A 67 7.35 9.65 3.37
CA ALA A 67 6.12 8.85 3.30
C ALA A 67 5.17 9.40 2.23
N ARG A 68 4.95 10.71 2.19
CA ARG A 68 4.09 11.33 1.17
C ARG A 68 4.60 11.10 -0.25
N ARG A 69 5.93 11.17 -0.45
CA ARG A 69 6.53 10.92 -1.77
C ARG A 69 6.23 9.49 -2.25
N LEU A 70 6.34 8.51 -1.35
CA LEU A 70 6.06 7.11 -1.68
C LEU A 70 4.57 6.90 -1.98
N VAL A 71 3.68 7.51 -1.21
CA VAL A 71 2.23 7.43 -1.44
C VAL A 71 1.88 8.02 -2.81
N VAL A 72 2.36 9.23 -3.09
CA VAL A 72 2.09 9.90 -4.38
C VAL A 72 2.61 9.06 -5.55
N ARG A 73 3.80 8.49 -5.41
CA ARG A 73 4.39 7.64 -6.45
C ARG A 73 3.52 6.41 -6.74
N ALA A 74 3.04 5.73 -5.69
CA ALA A 74 2.19 4.56 -5.85
C ALA A 74 0.85 4.92 -6.51
N LEU A 75 0.21 5.99 -6.06
CA LEU A 75 -1.06 6.45 -6.65
C LEU A 75 -0.88 6.89 -8.10
N ALA A 76 0.20 7.61 -8.40
CA ALA A 76 0.49 8.05 -9.77
C ALA A 76 0.75 6.86 -10.71
N ALA A 77 1.28 5.76 -10.19
CA ALA A 77 1.49 4.53 -10.96
C ALA A 77 0.18 3.76 -11.20
N GLY A 78 -0.90 4.09 -10.49
CA GLY A 78 -2.20 3.47 -10.66
C GLY A 78 -2.62 2.51 -9.55
N ALA A 79 -1.83 2.37 -8.48
CA ALA A 79 -2.20 1.54 -7.34
C ALA A 79 -3.35 2.18 -6.57
N GLN A 80 -4.23 1.34 -6.00
CA GLN A 80 -5.25 1.77 -5.06
C GLN A 80 -4.73 1.56 -3.64
N ILE A 81 -5.00 2.51 -2.75
CA ILE A 81 -4.65 2.40 -1.33
C ILE A 81 -5.94 2.47 -0.53
N ARG A 82 -6.23 1.42 0.24
CA ARG A 82 -7.38 1.37 1.14
C ARG A 82 -6.87 1.48 2.56
N THR A 83 -7.10 2.63 3.18
CA THR A 83 -6.78 2.88 4.60
C THR A 83 -7.91 2.37 5.50
N ASP A 84 -7.69 2.40 6.81
CA ASP A 84 -8.65 1.94 7.81
C ASP A 84 -9.14 0.51 7.54
N THR A 85 -8.28 -0.31 6.94
CA THR A 85 -8.60 -1.68 6.55
C THR A 85 -7.58 -2.62 7.17
N MET A 86 -8.03 -3.45 8.10
CA MET A 86 -7.17 -4.40 8.81
C MET A 86 -7.35 -5.79 8.22
N VAL A 87 -6.26 -6.43 7.85
CA VAL A 87 -6.26 -7.84 7.50
C VAL A 87 -6.28 -8.64 8.81
N THR A 88 -7.30 -9.48 8.98
CA THR A 88 -7.50 -10.23 10.22
C THR A 88 -7.22 -11.72 10.07
N GLY A 89 -7.05 -12.21 8.86
CA GLY A 89 -6.74 -13.62 8.64
C GLY A 89 -6.78 -14.02 7.19
N TRP A 90 -6.52 -15.28 6.95
CA TRP A 90 -6.67 -15.90 5.64
C TRP A 90 -8.07 -16.47 5.51
N ALA A 91 -8.70 -16.24 4.36
CA ALA A 91 -10.00 -16.81 4.03
C ALA A 91 -9.90 -17.90 2.96
N GLY A 92 -8.70 -18.21 2.52
CA GLY A 92 -8.35 -19.18 1.51
C GLY A 92 -6.92 -18.96 1.05
N ASP A 93 -6.44 -19.70 0.06
CA ASP A 93 -5.05 -19.62 -0.40
C ASP A 93 -4.70 -18.23 -0.96
N ARG A 94 -5.68 -17.57 -1.59
CA ARG A 94 -5.51 -16.25 -2.19
C ARG A 94 -6.65 -15.33 -1.79
N ALA A 95 -7.11 -15.46 -0.55
CA ALA A 95 -8.19 -14.65 -0.03
C ALA A 95 -7.86 -14.21 1.40
N LEU A 96 -8.21 -12.98 1.71
CA LEU A 96 -7.98 -12.37 3.01
C LEU A 96 -9.31 -11.99 3.65
N GLU A 97 -9.39 -12.15 4.97
CA GLU A 97 -10.44 -11.57 5.77
C GLU A 97 -10.03 -10.17 6.20
N LEU A 98 -10.95 -9.22 6.05
CA LEU A 98 -10.70 -7.81 6.31
C LEU A 98 -11.71 -7.28 7.33
N THR A 99 -11.28 -6.30 8.09
CA THR A 99 -12.16 -5.47 8.91
C THR A 99 -11.92 -4.01 8.56
N ALA A 100 -12.99 -3.30 8.26
CA ALA A 100 -12.97 -1.89 7.89
C ALA A 100 -14.14 -1.18 8.59
N PRO A 101 -14.27 0.16 8.52
CA PRO A 101 -15.35 0.86 9.21
C PRO A 101 -16.75 0.36 8.88
N GLY A 102 -16.97 -0.17 7.68
CA GLY A 102 -18.25 -0.74 7.29
C GLY A 102 -18.52 -2.16 7.79
N GLY A 103 -17.54 -2.81 8.45
CA GLY A 103 -17.67 -4.16 8.96
C GLY A 103 -16.64 -5.11 8.37
N ARG A 104 -16.96 -6.40 8.42
CA ARG A 104 -16.10 -7.45 7.89
C ARG A 104 -16.29 -7.60 6.39
N ASP A 105 -15.21 -7.94 5.71
CA ASP A 105 -15.23 -8.17 4.27
C ASP A 105 -14.19 -9.24 3.92
N ARG A 106 -14.17 -9.61 2.66
CA ARG A 106 -13.25 -10.59 2.11
C ARG A 106 -12.70 -10.07 0.79
N MET A 107 -11.43 -10.29 0.55
CA MET A 107 -10.78 -9.90 -0.72
C MET A 107 -10.01 -11.07 -1.29
N GLU A 108 -10.24 -11.34 -2.56
CA GLU A 108 -9.47 -12.33 -3.32
C GLU A 108 -8.55 -11.62 -4.30
N ALA A 109 -7.39 -12.21 -4.54
CA ALA A 109 -6.43 -11.70 -5.50
C ALA A 109 -5.67 -12.84 -6.15
N ALA A 110 -5.07 -12.58 -7.31
CA ALA A 110 -4.23 -13.57 -7.97
C ALA A 110 -2.92 -13.79 -7.19
N ALA A 111 -2.42 -12.75 -6.48
CA ALA A 111 -1.25 -12.82 -5.62
C ALA A 111 -1.43 -11.91 -4.40
N ILE A 112 -0.78 -12.28 -3.32
CA ILE A 112 -0.80 -11.52 -2.07
C ILE A 112 0.63 -11.43 -1.53
#